data_a04fe002891416fbb7fd4e3e82f48c24
#
_entry.id   a04fe002891416fbb7fd4e3e82f48c24
#
_cell.length_a   1.000
_cell.length_b   1.000
_cell.length_c   1.000
_cell.angle_alpha   90.00
_cell.angle_beta   90.00
_cell.angle_gamma   90.00
#
_symmetry.space_group_name_H-M   'P 1'
#
loop_
_entity.id
_entity.type
_entity.pdbx_description
1 polymer ?
#
loop_
_entity_poly.entity_id
_entity_poly.type
_entity_poly.pdbx_seq_one_letter_code
_entity_poly.pdbx_strand_id
1 'polypeptide(L)'
;MARNRCLILSSPSEVWSLLSDGHRYGEWVTGNRRVLAVDPHWPDVGARLEVRVGAGPLTLDDTCVVRISEPPHRLELDAKAEPFGAARIAMRLTPWGEHTLFTLDWHPLRGPGTRMHGLPVDYFVRVRNGMMLTKLARIAVREHAARV
;
A
#
# COMPACT_ATOMS: atom_id res chain seq x y z
N MET A 1 -14.45 3.10 5.11
CA MET A 1 -13.37 2.35 5.77
C MET A 1 -13.32 0.94 5.23
N ALA A 2 -12.15 0.50 4.79
CA ALA A 2 -11.99 -0.84 4.24
C ALA A 2 -10.81 -1.54 4.89
N ARG A 3 -11.00 -2.78 5.34
CA ARG A 3 -9.95 -3.60 5.93
C ARG A 3 -9.80 -4.89 5.14
N ASN A 4 -8.57 -5.17 4.74
CA ASN A 4 -8.20 -6.41 4.08
C ASN A 4 -7.09 -7.11 4.86
N ARG A 5 -7.13 -8.44 4.86
CA ARG A 5 -6.09 -9.27 5.49
C ARG A 5 -5.64 -10.35 4.53
N CYS A 6 -4.37 -10.70 4.62
CA CYS A 6 -3.79 -11.76 3.80
C CYS A 6 -2.67 -12.43 4.58
N LEU A 7 -2.64 -13.76 4.56
CA LEU A 7 -1.48 -14.50 5.07
C LEU A 7 -0.44 -14.58 3.95
N ILE A 8 0.75 -14.04 4.21
CA ILE A 8 1.86 -14.05 3.28
C ILE A 8 2.88 -15.07 3.77
N LEU A 9 3.22 -16.04 2.92
CA LEU A 9 4.14 -17.13 3.26
C LEU A 9 5.60 -16.66 3.19
N SER A 10 5.91 -15.63 3.96
CA SER A 10 7.21 -14.99 4.05
C SER A 10 7.29 -14.26 5.38
N SER A 11 8.49 -14.06 5.91
CA SER A 11 8.66 -13.41 7.21
C SER A 11 8.32 -11.92 7.16
N PRO A 12 7.98 -11.29 8.30
CA PRO A 12 7.75 -9.84 8.33
C PRO A 12 8.92 -9.03 7.77
N SER A 13 10.15 -9.41 8.04
CA SER A 13 11.34 -8.72 7.51
C SER A 13 11.41 -8.80 5.99
N GLU A 14 11.08 -9.94 5.40
CA GLU A 14 11.06 -10.11 3.96
C GLU A 14 9.95 -9.28 3.30
N VAL A 15 8.76 -9.27 3.90
CA VAL A 15 7.65 -8.43 3.41
C VAL A 15 8.00 -6.95 3.55
N TRP A 16 8.60 -6.55 4.67
CA TRP A 16 9.05 -5.18 4.90
C TRP A 16 10.06 -4.72 3.85
N SER A 17 10.95 -5.60 3.40
CA SER A 17 11.90 -5.28 2.34
C SER A 17 11.22 -4.81 1.06
N LEU A 18 10.06 -5.37 0.73
CA LEU A 18 9.27 -4.95 -0.43
C LEU A 18 8.64 -3.59 -0.20
N LEU A 19 8.10 -3.35 0.99
CA LEU A 19 7.47 -2.07 1.34
C LEU A 19 8.49 -0.94 1.40
N SER A 20 9.72 -1.24 1.84
CA SER A 20 10.78 -0.25 1.96
C SER A 20 11.46 0.10 0.64
N ASP A 21 11.17 -0.63 -0.43
CA ASP A 21 11.63 -0.29 -1.77
C ASP A 21 10.52 0.45 -2.52
N GLY A 22 10.51 1.77 -2.39
CA GLY A 22 9.48 2.61 -3.01
C GLY A 22 9.47 2.54 -4.53
N HIS A 23 10.61 2.22 -5.17
CA HIS A 23 10.67 2.08 -6.63
C HIS A 23 9.88 0.87 -7.11
N ARG A 24 9.66 -0.12 -6.26
CA ARG A 24 8.87 -1.32 -6.59
C ARG A 24 7.38 -1.17 -6.30
N TYR A 25 6.95 0.01 -5.87
CA TYR A 25 5.56 0.27 -5.47
C TYR A 25 4.57 -0.09 -6.59
N GLY A 26 4.93 0.17 -7.84
CA GLY A 26 4.09 -0.16 -8.99
C GLY A 26 3.91 -1.65 -9.25
N GLU A 27 4.76 -2.50 -8.69
CA GLU A 27 4.67 -3.96 -8.92
C GLU A 27 3.48 -4.59 -8.19
N TRP A 28 3.03 -3.99 -7.09
CA TRP A 28 1.96 -4.57 -6.30
C TRP A 28 0.76 -3.62 -6.06
N VAL A 29 0.94 -2.32 -6.19
CA VAL A 29 -0.16 -1.36 -6.01
C VAL A 29 -0.98 -1.27 -7.28
N THR A 30 -2.24 -1.70 -7.20
CA THR A 30 -3.17 -1.68 -8.33
C THR A 30 -3.50 -0.24 -8.75
N GLY A 31 -3.41 0.04 -10.04
CA GLY A 31 -3.66 1.37 -10.59
C GLY A 31 -2.42 2.25 -10.68
N ASN A 32 -1.30 1.83 -10.10
CA ASN A 32 -0.05 2.56 -10.23
C ASN A 32 0.52 2.37 -11.64
N ARG A 33 0.67 3.49 -12.35
CA ARG A 33 1.22 3.51 -13.71
C ARG A 33 2.73 3.71 -13.71
N ARG A 34 3.22 4.55 -12.78
CA ARG A 34 4.63 4.92 -12.73
C ARG A 34 4.99 5.49 -11.37
N VAL A 35 6.15 5.13 -10.86
CA VAL A 35 6.77 5.80 -9.71
C VAL A 35 7.55 6.99 -10.25
N LEU A 36 7.20 8.20 -9.84
CA LEU A 36 7.81 9.44 -10.31
C LEU A 36 9.03 9.83 -9.49
N ALA A 37 8.95 9.69 -8.17
CA ALA A 37 10.03 10.04 -7.26
C ALA A 37 9.92 9.29 -5.94
N VAL A 38 11.05 8.96 -5.34
CA VAL A 38 11.14 8.34 -4.01
C VAL A 38 12.20 9.08 -3.23
N ASP A 39 11.86 9.57 -2.05
CA ASP A 39 12.85 10.20 -1.16
C ASP A 39 13.91 9.17 -0.75
N PRO A 40 15.19 9.59 -0.66
CA PRO A 40 16.29 8.67 -0.32
C PRO A 40 16.12 7.96 1.02
N HIS A 41 15.41 8.57 1.97
CA HIS A 41 15.20 8.01 3.30
C HIS A 41 13.86 7.26 3.44
N TRP A 42 13.16 6.99 2.32
CA TRP A 42 11.96 6.15 2.35
C TRP A 42 12.27 4.77 2.94
N PRO A 43 11.48 4.21 3.86
CA PRO A 43 10.17 4.66 4.37
C PRO A 43 10.21 5.33 5.76
N ASP A 44 11.18 6.15 6.04
CA ASP A 44 11.24 6.89 7.31
C ASP A 44 10.12 7.92 7.40
N VAL A 45 9.74 8.30 8.62
CA VAL A 45 8.68 9.28 8.86
C VAL A 45 9.00 10.58 8.12
N GLY A 46 8.02 11.10 7.38
CA GLY A 46 8.15 12.32 6.58
C GLY A 46 8.63 12.08 5.14
N ALA A 47 9.12 10.88 4.83
CA ALA A 47 9.56 10.56 3.47
C ALA A 47 8.37 10.54 2.51
N ARG A 48 8.63 10.93 1.26
CA ARG A 48 7.60 11.04 0.21
C ARG A 48 7.84 10.04 -0.90
N LEU A 49 6.75 9.58 -1.46
CA LEU A 49 6.69 8.76 -2.66
C LEU A 49 5.69 9.40 -3.60
N GLU A 50 6.12 9.79 -4.80
CA GLU A 50 5.25 10.36 -5.82
C GLU A 50 5.00 9.32 -6.90
N VAL A 51 3.73 9.09 -7.21
CA VAL A 51 3.31 8.07 -8.18
C VAL A 51 2.27 8.64 -9.13
N ARG A 52 2.21 8.07 -10.33
CA ARG A 52 1.14 8.34 -11.28
C ARG A 52 0.20 7.18 -11.28
N VAL A 53 -1.08 7.46 -11.00
CA VAL A 53 -2.14 6.46 -10.92
C VAL A 53 -3.19 6.74 -11.99
N GLY A 54 -3.95 5.73 -12.36
CA GLY A 54 -5.03 5.91 -13.30
C GLY A 54 -5.41 4.69 -14.08
N ALA A 55 -6.36 4.89 -15.01
CA ALA A 55 -6.86 3.86 -15.91
C ALA A 55 -7.06 4.49 -17.29
N GLY A 56 -6.55 3.83 -18.34
CA GLY A 56 -6.65 4.33 -19.71
C GLY A 56 -5.98 5.70 -19.87
N PRO A 57 -6.63 6.67 -20.53
CA PRO A 57 -6.07 8.00 -20.71
C PRO A 57 -6.18 8.90 -19.47
N LEU A 58 -6.95 8.48 -18.47
CA LEU A 58 -7.17 9.26 -17.25
C LEU A 58 -6.11 8.92 -16.22
N THR A 59 -5.21 9.86 -15.98
CA THR A 59 -4.14 9.71 -14.98
C THR A 59 -4.10 10.94 -14.07
N LEU A 60 -3.65 10.73 -12.83
CA LEU A 60 -3.34 11.81 -11.91
C LEU A 60 -2.16 11.44 -11.04
N ASP A 61 -1.52 12.46 -10.49
CA ASP A 61 -0.37 12.25 -9.63
C ASP A 61 -0.82 12.19 -8.18
N ASP A 62 -0.28 11.21 -7.46
CA ASP A 62 -0.58 10.97 -6.05
C ASP A 62 0.72 11.09 -5.26
N THR A 63 0.64 11.71 -4.09
CA THR A 63 1.77 11.84 -3.18
C THR A 63 1.48 11.08 -1.89
N CYS A 64 2.33 10.14 -1.54
CA CYS A 64 2.28 9.42 -0.27
C CYS A 64 3.35 9.95 0.66
N VAL A 65 2.97 10.24 1.91
CA VAL A 65 3.89 10.69 2.95
C VAL A 65 3.81 9.73 4.12
N VAL A 66 4.96 9.27 4.60
CA VAL A 66 5.03 8.34 5.74
C VAL A 66 4.69 9.08 7.02
N ARG A 67 3.73 8.57 7.77
CA ARG A 67 3.35 9.09 9.08
C ARG A 67 3.94 8.28 10.22
N ILE A 68 3.91 6.96 10.09
CA ILE A 68 4.42 6.04 11.10
C ILE A 68 5.27 5.01 10.39
N SER A 69 6.46 4.74 10.93
CA SER A 69 7.35 3.72 10.39
C SER A 69 7.97 2.97 11.56
N GLU A 70 7.54 1.73 11.75
CA GLU A 70 8.00 0.84 12.81
C GLU A 70 8.42 -0.50 12.19
N PRO A 71 9.64 -0.57 11.62
CA PRO A 71 10.11 -1.80 10.96
C PRO A 71 10.21 -2.97 11.94
N PRO A 72 9.86 -4.16 11.54
CA PRO A 72 9.19 -4.54 10.28
C PRO A 72 7.68 -4.71 10.45
N HIS A 73 7.05 -4.02 11.40
CA HIS A 73 5.69 -4.34 11.84
C HIS A 73 4.61 -3.35 11.40
N ARG A 74 4.96 -2.07 11.18
CA ARG A 74 3.92 -1.07 10.95
C ARG A 74 4.39 0.05 10.03
N LEU A 75 3.57 0.36 9.04
CA LEU A 75 3.78 1.49 8.14
C LEU A 75 2.45 2.18 7.88
N GLU A 76 2.34 3.48 8.17
CA GLU A 76 1.17 4.28 7.85
C GLU A 76 1.54 5.42 6.93
N LEU A 77 0.75 5.57 5.88
CA LEU A 77 0.93 6.57 4.84
C LEU A 77 -0.30 7.48 4.74
N ASP A 78 -0.08 8.76 4.43
CA ASP A 78 -1.13 9.63 3.94
C ASP A 78 -0.95 9.78 2.43
N ALA A 79 -1.96 9.38 1.67
CA ALA A 79 -1.96 9.46 0.21
C ALA A 79 -2.88 10.60 -0.22
N LYS A 80 -2.39 11.47 -1.10
CA LYS A 80 -3.14 12.63 -1.61
C LYS A 80 -3.19 12.60 -3.12
N ALA A 81 -4.40 12.56 -3.65
CA ALA A 81 -4.67 12.59 -5.10
C ALA A 81 -5.64 13.73 -5.39
N GLU A 82 -5.12 14.94 -5.48
CA GLU A 82 -5.94 16.12 -5.77
C GLU A 82 -6.48 16.07 -7.21
N PRO A 83 -7.75 16.46 -7.47
CA PRO A 83 -8.73 17.01 -6.53
C PRO A 83 -9.60 15.95 -5.81
N PHE A 84 -9.27 14.67 -5.93
CA PHE A 84 -10.11 13.57 -5.45
C PHE A 84 -10.04 13.36 -3.95
N GLY A 85 -9.07 13.98 -3.27
CA GLY A 85 -8.99 13.96 -1.83
C GLY A 85 -7.80 13.20 -1.29
N ALA A 86 -7.88 12.79 -0.03
CA ALA A 86 -6.80 12.12 0.67
C ALA A 86 -7.32 10.91 1.45
N ALA A 87 -6.44 9.93 1.64
CA ALA A 87 -6.73 8.74 2.42
C ALA A 87 -5.53 8.37 3.28
N ARG A 88 -5.81 7.74 4.42
CA ARG A 88 -4.77 7.14 5.25
C ARG A 88 -4.74 5.66 5.00
N ILE A 89 -3.55 5.15 4.78
CA ILE A 89 -3.31 3.73 4.52
C ILE A 89 -2.46 3.19 5.65
N ALA A 90 -3.02 2.30 6.45
CA ALA A 90 -2.31 1.68 7.56
C ALA A 90 -2.00 0.23 7.23
N MET A 91 -0.72 -0.13 7.28
CA MET A 91 -0.25 -1.49 7.02
C MET A 91 0.37 -2.06 8.29
N ARG A 92 -0.05 -3.25 8.65
CA ARG A 92 0.47 -3.95 9.82
C ARG A 92 0.92 -5.35 9.42
N LEU A 93 2.13 -5.71 9.84
CA LEU A 93 2.75 -7.00 9.60
C LEU A 93 2.84 -7.74 10.92
N THR A 94 1.93 -8.68 11.14
CA THR A 94 1.89 -9.46 12.38
C THR A 94 2.57 -10.80 12.14
N PRO A 95 3.57 -11.18 12.97
CA PRO A 95 4.18 -12.50 12.86
C PRO A 95 3.15 -13.60 13.05
N TRP A 96 3.17 -14.60 12.17
CA TRP A 96 2.28 -15.76 12.23
C TRP A 96 3.11 -17.01 11.99
N GLY A 97 3.74 -17.51 13.06
CA GLY A 97 4.79 -18.50 12.92
C GLY A 97 5.97 -17.90 12.15
N GLU A 98 6.38 -18.57 11.07
CA GLU A 98 7.43 -18.06 10.17
C GLU A 98 6.90 -17.15 9.07
N HIS A 99 5.61 -16.91 9.07
CA HIS A 99 4.91 -16.15 8.03
C HIS A 99 4.43 -14.80 8.57
N THR A 100 3.71 -14.08 7.73
CA THR A 100 3.18 -12.75 8.07
C THR A 100 1.68 -12.69 7.83
N LEU A 101 0.92 -12.27 8.84
CA LEU A 101 -0.45 -11.83 8.64
C LEU A 101 -0.41 -10.34 8.32
N PHE A 102 -0.68 -9.99 7.07
CA PHE A 102 -0.68 -8.62 6.58
C PHE A 102 -2.08 -8.04 6.68
N THR A 103 -2.21 -6.89 7.35
CA THR A 103 -3.47 -6.17 7.48
C THR A 103 -3.33 -4.81 6.81
N LEU A 104 -4.25 -4.49 5.92
CA LEU A 104 -4.32 -3.22 5.22
C LEU A 104 -5.63 -2.53 5.58
N ASP A 105 -5.54 -1.35 6.21
CA ASP A 105 -6.69 -0.50 6.52
C ASP A 105 -6.65 0.76 5.66
N TRP A 106 -7.76 1.09 5.03
CA TRP A 106 -7.91 2.27 4.21
C TRP A 106 -8.98 3.18 4.82
N HIS A 107 -8.61 4.44 5.10
CA HIS A 107 -9.50 5.44 5.69
C HIS A 107 -9.52 6.70 4.84
N PRO A 108 -10.67 7.11 4.31
CA PRO A 108 -10.77 8.41 3.64
C PRO A 108 -10.64 9.53 4.67
N LEU A 109 -9.79 10.52 4.38
CA LEU A 109 -9.57 11.67 5.25
C LEU A 109 -10.36 12.88 4.79
N ARG A 110 -10.43 13.12 3.46
CA ARG A 110 -11.14 14.24 2.88
C ARG A 110 -11.44 13.96 1.41
N GLY A 111 -12.32 14.80 0.83
CA GLY A 111 -12.70 14.71 -0.58
C GLY A 111 -13.99 13.96 -0.79
N PRO A 112 -14.39 13.71 -2.06
CA PRO A 112 -15.65 13.04 -2.38
C PRO A 112 -15.83 11.68 -1.69
N GLY A 113 -14.75 10.94 -1.47
CA GLY A 113 -14.79 9.64 -0.80
C GLY A 113 -15.29 9.69 0.64
N THR A 114 -15.13 10.83 1.34
CA THR A 114 -15.63 10.98 2.72
C THR A 114 -17.14 11.18 2.78
N ARG A 115 -17.73 11.70 1.71
CA ARG A 115 -19.17 11.96 1.60
C ARG A 115 -19.94 10.79 0.99
N MET A 116 -19.23 9.94 0.26
CA MET A 116 -19.81 8.81 -0.45
C MET A 116 -19.63 7.52 0.36
N HIS A 117 -19.93 7.59 1.65
CA HIS A 117 -19.96 6.40 2.51
C HIS A 117 -21.12 5.51 2.07
N GLY A 118 -20.92 4.77 1.01
CA GLY A 118 -21.87 3.81 0.54
C GLY A 118 -21.19 2.48 0.30
N LEU A 119 -21.97 1.42 0.39
CA LEU A 119 -21.55 0.06 0.07
C LEU A 119 -20.74 -0.06 -1.23
N PRO A 120 -21.09 0.65 -2.33
CA PRO A 120 -20.34 0.53 -3.58
C PRO A 120 -18.90 0.98 -3.50
N VAL A 121 -18.61 2.08 -2.77
CA VAL A 121 -17.25 2.62 -2.65
C VAL A 121 -16.39 1.69 -1.77
N ASP A 122 -16.91 1.29 -0.62
CA ASP A 122 -16.23 0.38 0.28
C ASP A 122 -15.95 -0.97 -0.40
N TYR A 123 -16.91 -1.47 -1.15
CA TYR A 123 -16.76 -2.72 -1.90
C TYR A 123 -15.65 -2.59 -2.95
N PHE A 124 -15.66 -1.51 -3.73
CA PHE A 124 -14.64 -1.25 -4.75
C PHE A 124 -13.23 -1.20 -4.13
N VAL A 125 -13.08 -0.47 -3.03
CA VAL A 125 -11.79 -0.35 -2.34
C VAL A 125 -11.33 -1.70 -1.78
N ARG A 126 -12.22 -2.48 -1.23
CA ARG A 126 -11.92 -3.83 -0.73
C ARG A 126 -11.42 -4.75 -1.84
N VAL A 127 -12.08 -4.75 -2.99
CA VAL A 127 -11.68 -5.56 -4.14
C VAL A 127 -10.30 -5.12 -4.63
N ARG A 128 -10.09 -3.82 -4.79
CA ARG A 128 -8.81 -3.26 -5.20
C ARG A 128 -7.69 -3.63 -4.22
N ASN A 129 -7.93 -3.46 -2.92
CA ASN A 129 -6.95 -3.77 -1.89
C ASN A 129 -6.66 -5.27 -1.83
N GLY A 130 -7.67 -6.11 -2.02
CA GLY A 130 -7.49 -7.56 -2.12
C GLY A 130 -6.59 -7.95 -3.28
N MET A 131 -6.73 -7.30 -4.43
CA MET A 131 -5.86 -7.52 -5.59
C MET A 131 -4.42 -7.10 -5.28
N MET A 132 -4.24 -5.98 -4.60
CA MET A 132 -2.92 -5.51 -4.18
C MET A 132 -2.23 -6.51 -3.25
N LEU A 133 -2.93 -7.00 -2.25
CA LEU A 133 -2.39 -7.97 -1.30
C LEU A 133 -2.04 -9.29 -1.98
N THR A 134 -2.85 -9.73 -2.94
CA THR A 134 -2.54 -10.93 -3.72
C THR A 134 -1.24 -10.77 -4.51
N LYS A 135 -1.04 -9.62 -5.15
CA LYS A 135 0.20 -9.32 -5.88
C LYS A 135 1.40 -9.27 -4.95
N LEU A 136 1.25 -8.58 -3.82
CA LEU A 136 2.31 -8.47 -2.82
C LEU A 136 2.71 -9.86 -2.29
N ALA A 137 1.72 -10.69 -1.98
CA ALA A 137 1.95 -12.05 -1.50
C ALA A 137 2.69 -12.90 -2.53
N ARG A 138 2.34 -12.79 -3.80
CA ARG A 138 3.01 -13.52 -4.89
C ARG A 138 4.47 -13.12 -5.01
N ILE A 139 4.77 -11.82 -4.96
CA ILE A 139 6.13 -11.31 -5.05
C ILE A 139 6.94 -11.79 -3.85
N ALA A 140 6.40 -11.68 -2.65
CA ALA A 140 7.08 -12.10 -1.43
C ALA A 140 7.44 -13.59 -1.44
N VAL A 141 6.50 -14.44 -1.84
CA VAL A 141 6.70 -15.89 -1.92
C VAL A 141 7.76 -16.24 -2.98
N ARG A 142 7.71 -15.57 -4.13
CA ARG A 142 8.66 -15.79 -5.21
C ARG A 142 10.08 -15.41 -4.80
N GLU A 143 10.24 -14.28 -4.11
CA GLU A 143 11.54 -13.84 -3.63
C GLU A 143 12.06 -14.72 -2.48
N HIS A 144 11.17 -15.18 -1.60
CA HIS A 144 11.54 -16.12 -0.54
C HIS A 144 12.09 -17.41 -1.14
N ALA A 145 11.42 -17.97 -2.14
CA ALA A 145 11.86 -19.19 -2.83
C ALA A 145 13.23 -19.00 -3.51
N ALA A 146 13.50 -17.81 -4.03
CA ALA A 146 14.79 -17.52 -4.69
C ALA A 146 15.94 -17.39 -3.69
N ARG A 147 15.67 -17.13 -2.40
CA ARG A 147 16.69 -17.01 -1.35
C ARG A 147 17.04 -18.34 -0.67
N VAL A 148 16.19 -19.34 -0.85
CA VAL A 148 16.34 -20.66 -0.21
C VAL A 148 17.18 -21.62 -1.04
#